data_f07ecb3771df205a0437a25091cfe6e6
#
_entry.id   f07ecb3771df205a0437a25091cfe6e6
#
_cell.length_a   1.000
_cell.length_b   1.000
_cell.length_c   1.000
_cell.angle_alpha   90.00
_cell.angle_beta   90.00
_cell.angle_gamma   90.00
#
_symmetry.space_group_name_H-M   'P 1'
#
loop_
_entity.id
_entity.type
_entity.pdbx_description
1 polymer ?
#
loop_
_entity_poly.entity_id
_entity_poly.type
_entity_poly.pdbx_seq_one_letter_code
_entity_poly.pdbx_strand_id
1 'polypeptide(L)'
;MKKSLFFFLLCLLAFSATAQQAYRIIGTVTERNSRERIPYVSVAVWNSSKGTQTDSLGRFSITGVTPGIYRLQVSGLGYKTVITPEFRLSSHDYTLDIEVEENRINLREVSVTASPFRRSVESPIAMRVIGLQEI
;
A
#
# COMPACT_ATOMS: atom_id res chain seq x y z
N MET A 1 12.79 -37.34 45.80
CA MET A 1 11.57 -36.50 45.87
C MET A 1 11.84 -35.02 45.86
N LYS A 2 12.82 -34.53 46.60
CA LYS A 2 13.14 -33.06 46.57
C LYS A 2 13.69 -32.59 45.23
N LYS A 3 14.39 -33.41 44.47
CA LYS A 3 14.90 -33.07 43.14
C LYS A 3 13.80 -32.96 42.11
N SER A 4 12.78 -33.79 42.19
CA SER A 4 11.63 -33.77 41.29
C SER A 4 10.78 -32.50 41.54
N LEU A 5 10.61 -32.10 42.77
CA LEU A 5 9.90 -30.88 43.11
C LEU A 5 10.63 -29.62 42.59
N PHE A 6 11.97 -29.64 42.69
CA PHE A 6 12.81 -28.55 42.20
C PHE A 6 12.74 -28.43 40.66
N PHE A 7 12.72 -29.58 39.97
CA PHE A 7 12.56 -29.61 38.49
C PHE A 7 11.19 -29.11 38.07
N PHE A 8 10.15 -29.45 38.83
CA PHE A 8 8.79 -28.97 38.56
C PHE A 8 8.66 -27.46 38.82
N LEU A 9 9.31 -26.96 39.86
CA LEU A 9 9.35 -25.52 40.13
C LEU A 9 10.14 -24.75 39.06
N LEU A 10 11.22 -25.32 38.56
CA LEU A 10 12.02 -24.73 37.46
C LEU A 10 11.23 -24.70 36.16
N CYS A 11 10.43 -25.72 35.86
CA CYS A 11 9.54 -25.75 34.70
C CYS A 11 8.42 -24.68 34.81
N LEU A 12 7.92 -24.44 36.02
CA LEU A 12 6.89 -23.40 36.23
C LEU A 12 7.42 -21.99 35.96
N LEU A 13 8.69 -21.75 36.28
CA LEU A 13 9.34 -20.46 36.03
C LEU A 13 9.64 -20.22 34.54
N ALA A 14 9.81 -21.28 33.74
CA ALA A 14 10.03 -21.17 32.31
C ALA A 14 8.78 -20.77 31.54
N PHE A 15 7.60 -20.87 32.13
CA PHE A 15 6.31 -20.45 31.54
C PHE A 15 5.99 -18.98 31.78
N SER A 16 6.89 -18.18 32.29
CA SER A 16 6.77 -16.72 32.23
C SER A 16 6.98 -16.26 30.78
N ALA A 17 6.11 -16.73 29.89
CA ALA A 17 6.02 -16.20 28.53
C ALA A 17 5.74 -14.71 28.66
N THR A 18 6.72 -13.91 28.33
CA THR A 18 6.54 -12.47 28.19
C THR A 18 5.44 -12.25 27.17
N ALA A 19 4.25 -11.95 27.63
CA ALA A 19 3.15 -11.54 26.79
C ALA A 19 3.60 -10.24 26.12
N GLN A 20 4.07 -10.33 24.89
CA GLN A 20 4.40 -9.16 24.09
C GLN A 20 3.10 -8.41 23.88
N GLN A 21 3.02 -7.22 24.45
CA GLN A 21 1.86 -6.38 24.28
C GLN A 21 1.77 -5.99 22.82
N ALA A 22 0.66 -6.37 22.21
CA ALA A 22 0.35 -6.06 20.82
C ALA A 22 -0.81 -5.07 20.78
N TYR A 23 -0.67 -4.07 19.95
CA TYR A 23 -1.66 -3.02 19.78
C TYR A 23 -2.25 -3.07 18.37
N ARG A 24 -3.18 -2.18 18.09
CA ARG A 24 -3.85 -2.06 16.81
C ARG A 24 -3.54 -0.71 16.18
N ILE A 25 -3.42 -0.73 14.85
CA ILE A 25 -3.42 0.48 14.04
C ILE A 25 -4.78 0.51 13.34
N ILE A 26 -5.58 1.51 13.63
CA ILE A 26 -6.93 1.67 13.13
C ILE A 26 -7.07 2.99 12.39
N GLY A 27 -8.03 3.06 11.48
CA GLY A 27 -8.28 4.31 10.77
C GLY A 27 -9.24 4.16 9.62
N THR A 28 -9.30 5.20 8.82
CA THR A 28 -10.12 5.27 7.61
C THR A 28 -9.29 5.67 6.41
N VAL A 29 -9.70 5.22 5.23
CA VAL A 29 -9.13 5.63 3.95
C VAL A 29 -10.19 6.42 3.20
N THR A 30 -9.86 7.65 2.80
CA THR A 30 -10.75 8.55 2.07
C THR A 30 -10.09 9.04 0.78
N GLU A 31 -10.91 9.36 -0.20
CA GLU A 31 -10.45 10.03 -1.42
C GLU A 31 -10.29 11.53 -1.14
N ARG A 32 -9.18 12.11 -1.60
CA ARG A 32 -8.79 13.50 -1.27
C ARG A 32 -9.80 14.54 -1.75
N ASN A 33 -10.33 14.39 -2.95
CA ASN A 33 -11.18 15.39 -3.58
C ASN A 33 -12.65 15.27 -3.17
N SER A 34 -13.18 14.06 -3.22
CA SER A 34 -14.59 13.79 -2.91
C SER A 34 -14.86 13.61 -1.42
N ARG A 35 -13.82 13.35 -0.63
CA ARG A 35 -13.92 12.98 0.79
C ARG A 35 -14.72 11.71 1.05
N GLU A 36 -14.94 10.92 0.01
CA GLU A 36 -15.63 9.64 0.15
C GLU A 36 -14.71 8.58 0.75
N ARG A 37 -15.28 7.73 1.57
CA ARG A 37 -14.57 6.60 2.15
C ARG A 37 -14.40 5.50 1.11
N ILE A 38 -13.19 4.98 1.02
CA ILE A 38 -12.85 4.00 -0.01
C ILE A 38 -12.84 2.60 0.58
N PRO A 39 -13.77 1.73 0.16
CA PRO A 39 -13.80 0.35 0.59
C PRO A 39 -12.80 -0.50 -0.19
N TYR A 40 -12.42 -1.63 0.41
CA TYR A 40 -11.67 -2.73 -0.21
C TYR A 40 -10.31 -2.35 -0.78
N VAL A 41 -9.65 -1.33 -0.24
CA VAL A 41 -8.25 -1.03 -0.54
C VAL A 41 -7.33 -1.71 0.47
N SER A 42 -6.15 -2.11 0.00
CA SER A 42 -5.15 -2.75 0.83
C SER A 42 -4.41 -1.71 1.68
N VAL A 43 -4.30 -1.97 2.97
CA VAL A 43 -3.52 -1.19 3.92
C VAL A 43 -2.50 -2.13 4.57
N ALA A 44 -1.23 -1.92 4.30
CA ALA A 44 -0.16 -2.77 4.78
C ALA A 44 0.89 -1.97 5.55
N VAL A 45 1.53 -2.62 6.52
CA VAL A 45 2.70 -2.05 7.17
C VAL A 45 3.89 -2.13 6.21
N TRP A 46 4.53 -1.00 5.96
CA TRP A 46 5.67 -0.89 5.06
C TRP A 46 6.79 -1.85 5.46
N ASN A 47 7.33 -2.57 4.48
CA ASN A 47 8.36 -3.59 4.68
C ASN A 47 7.97 -4.74 5.63
N SER A 48 6.69 -5.06 5.72
CA SER A 48 6.17 -6.15 6.54
C SER A 48 5.12 -6.94 5.79
N SER A 49 4.88 -8.16 6.23
CA SER A 49 3.78 -8.99 5.75
C SER A 49 2.44 -8.67 6.43
N LYS A 50 2.44 -7.78 7.42
CA LYS A 50 1.22 -7.40 8.15
C LYS A 50 0.43 -6.38 7.36
N GLY A 51 -0.85 -6.64 7.21
CA GLY A 51 -1.77 -5.75 6.50
C GLY A 51 -3.20 -6.22 6.62
N THR A 52 -4.08 -5.41 6.10
CA THR A 52 -5.52 -5.64 6.07
C THR A 52 -6.12 -4.95 4.85
N GLN A 53 -7.41 -5.04 4.71
CA GLN A 53 -8.19 -4.36 3.68
C GLN A 53 -9.26 -3.52 4.36
N THR A 54 -9.60 -2.38 3.77
CA THR A 54 -10.70 -1.56 4.28
C THR A 54 -12.04 -2.28 4.11
N ASP A 55 -12.93 -2.07 5.06
CA ASP A 55 -14.29 -2.58 5.01
C ASP A 55 -15.18 -1.75 4.07
N SER A 56 -16.47 -2.08 4.01
CA SER A 56 -17.45 -1.35 3.18
C SER A 56 -17.59 0.14 3.55
N LEU A 57 -17.16 0.53 4.73
CA LEU A 57 -17.17 1.91 5.22
C LEU A 57 -15.80 2.59 5.16
N GLY A 58 -14.83 1.97 4.47
CA GLY A 58 -13.48 2.51 4.33
C GLY A 58 -12.63 2.46 5.59
N ARG A 59 -13.01 1.67 6.58
CA ARG A 59 -12.27 1.52 7.84
C ARG A 59 -11.32 0.34 7.78
N PHE A 60 -10.17 0.46 8.43
CA PHE A 60 -9.21 -0.63 8.56
C PHE A 60 -8.76 -0.82 10.01
N SER A 61 -8.31 -2.03 10.32
CA SER A 61 -7.71 -2.38 11.61
C SER A 61 -6.62 -3.42 11.41
N ILE A 62 -5.38 -3.05 11.72
CA ILE A 62 -4.22 -3.94 11.71
C ILE A 62 -3.93 -4.32 13.14
N THR A 63 -4.07 -5.59 13.48
CA THR A 63 -3.90 -6.13 14.84
C THR A 63 -2.54 -6.77 15.01
N GLY A 64 -2.13 -6.99 16.25
CA GLY A 64 -0.91 -7.72 16.57
C GLY A 64 0.36 -6.95 16.23
N VAL A 65 0.35 -5.63 16.35
CA VAL A 65 1.50 -4.76 16.08
C VAL A 65 2.20 -4.43 17.39
N THR A 66 3.49 -4.71 17.47
CA THR A 66 4.31 -4.38 18.65
C THR A 66 4.69 -2.90 18.65
N PRO A 67 5.02 -2.31 19.79
CA PRO A 67 5.52 -0.93 19.83
C PRO A 67 6.72 -0.72 18.92
N GLY A 68 6.75 0.40 18.23
CA GLY A 68 7.82 0.72 17.26
C GLY A 68 7.47 1.88 16.35
N ILE A 69 8.33 2.11 15.37
CA ILE A 69 8.13 3.14 14.35
C ILE A 69 7.68 2.46 13.06
N TYR A 70 6.60 2.96 12.48
CA TYR A 70 5.95 2.36 11.32
C TYR A 70 5.57 3.37 10.25
N ARG A 71 5.40 2.88 9.05
CA ARG A 71 4.73 3.54 7.92
C ARG A 71 3.67 2.58 7.40
N LEU A 72 2.60 3.12 6.86
CA LEU A 72 1.59 2.32 6.15
C LEU A 72 1.68 2.60 4.66
N GLN A 73 1.48 1.56 3.88
CA GLN A 73 1.26 1.66 2.45
C GLN A 73 -0.19 1.35 2.15
N VAL A 74 -0.83 2.25 1.43
CA VAL A 74 -2.19 2.06 0.93
C VAL A 74 -2.15 1.90 -0.57
N SER A 75 -2.76 0.83 -1.06
CA SER A 75 -2.84 0.55 -2.49
C SER A 75 -4.20 -0.03 -2.86
N GLY A 76 -4.71 0.37 -3.99
CA GLY A 76 -6.00 -0.11 -4.49
C GLY A 76 -6.13 0.13 -5.98
N LEU A 77 -7.00 -0.66 -6.62
CA LEU A 77 -7.26 -0.52 -8.04
C LEU A 77 -7.95 0.83 -8.31
N GLY A 78 -7.38 1.61 -9.20
CA GLY A 78 -7.90 2.93 -9.54
C GLY A 78 -7.41 4.07 -8.63
N TYR A 79 -6.53 3.79 -7.68
CA TYR A 79 -5.96 4.78 -6.79
C TYR A 79 -4.43 4.78 -6.85
N LYS A 80 -3.84 5.94 -6.61
CA LYS A 80 -2.38 6.06 -6.47
C LYS A 80 -1.94 5.42 -5.16
N THR A 81 -0.86 4.68 -5.19
CA THR A 81 -0.26 4.13 -3.97
C THR A 81 0.27 5.26 -3.10
N VAL A 82 -0.10 5.25 -1.83
CA VAL A 82 0.33 6.23 -0.83
C VAL A 82 1.11 5.53 0.27
N ILE A 83 2.22 6.14 0.65
CA ILE A 83 3.00 5.74 1.83
C ILE A 83 2.89 6.87 2.85
N THR A 84 2.45 6.55 4.06
CA THR A 84 2.31 7.54 5.13
C THR A 84 3.66 7.99 5.68
N PRO A 85 3.73 9.16 6.30
CA PRO A 85 4.87 9.51 7.13
C PRO A 85 5.10 8.49 8.26
N GLU A 86 6.28 8.51 8.84
CA GLU A 86 6.58 7.67 10.00
C GLU A 86 5.77 8.12 11.22
N PHE A 87 5.24 7.14 11.94
CA PHE A 87 4.57 7.36 13.21
C PHE A 87 5.05 6.35 14.23
N ARG A 88 4.92 6.71 15.50
CA ARG A 88 5.33 5.85 16.61
C ARG A 88 4.11 5.21 17.26
N LEU A 89 4.09 3.89 17.26
CA LEU A 89 3.16 3.11 18.06
C LEU A 89 3.80 2.86 19.42
N SER A 90 3.18 3.33 20.49
CA SER A 90 3.71 3.20 21.84
C SER A 90 2.90 2.22 22.70
N SER A 91 2.12 2.70 23.63
CA SER A 91 1.44 1.89 24.63
C SER A 91 -0.09 1.87 24.49
N HIS A 92 -0.59 2.22 23.33
CA HIS A 92 -2.03 2.23 23.04
C HIS A 92 -2.28 2.08 21.54
N ASP A 93 -3.51 1.78 21.16
CA ASP A 93 -3.91 1.70 19.76
C ASP A 93 -3.69 3.06 19.07
N TYR A 94 -3.22 3.02 17.83
CA TYR A 94 -2.95 4.22 17.05
C TYR A 94 -4.04 4.43 15.98
N THR A 95 -4.57 5.65 15.92
CA THR A 95 -5.58 6.02 14.92
C THR A 95 -4.96 6.91 13.86
N LEU A 96 -5.15 6.54 12.58
CA LEU A 96 -4.60 7.27 11.44
C LEU A 96 -5.58 7.28 10.29
N ASP A 97 -5.99 8.48 9.86
CA ASP A 97 -6.79 8.65 8.66
C ASP A 97 -5.87 8.93 7.45
N ILE A 98 -6.11 8.23 6.36
CA ILE A 98 -5.26 8.27 5.17
C ILE A 98 -6.06 8.79 3.99
N GLU A 99 -5.51 9.77 3.27
CA GLU A 99 -6.08 10.28 2.04
C GLU A 99 -5.34 9.69 0.83
N VAL A 100 -6.09 9.21 -0.14
CA VAL A 100 -5.57 8.73 -1.42
C VAL A 100 -6.15 9.53 -2.57
N GLU A 101 -5.47 9.54 -3.70
CA GLU A 101 -5.93 10.17 -4.92
C GLU A 101 -6.33 9.12 -5.95
N GLU A 102 -7.38 9.39 -6.69
CA GLU A 102 -7.78 8.58 -7.83
C GLU A 102 -6.72 8.62 -8.92
N ASN A 103 -6.33 7.46 -9.42
CA ASN A 103 -5.40 7.37 -10.53
C ASN A 103 -6.18 7.39 -11.87
N ARG A 104 -6.41 8.57 -12.38
CA ARG A 104 -7.10 8.77 -13.65
C ARG A 104 -6.13 8.55 -14.81
N ILE A 105 -6.30 7.46 -15.51
CA ILE A 105 -5.56 7.20 -16.75
C ILE A 105 -6.22 8.04 -17.84
N ASN A 106 -5.50 9.02 -18.36
CA ASN A 106 -5.98 9.83 -19.46
C ASN A 106 -5.78 9.08 -20.79
N LEU A 107 -6.86 8.48 -21.28
CA LEU A 107 -6.85 7.72 -22.53
C LEU A 107 -6.52 8.60 -23.77
N ARG A 108 -6.66 9.91 -23.68
CA ARG A 108 -6.32 10.84 -24.76
C ARG A 108 -4.81 10.85 -25.06
N GLU A 109 -3.98 10.66 -24.07
CA GLU A 109 -2.53 10.60 -24.26
C GLU A 109 -2.11 9.41 -25.12
N VAL A 110 -2.79 8.28 -24.98
CA VAL A 110 -2.50 7.07 -25.74
C VAL A 110 -2.81 7.28 -27.23
N SER A 111 -3.91 7.96 -27.56
CA SER A 111 -4.28 8.24 -28.96
C SER A 111 -3.36 9.26 -29.62
N VAL A 112 -2.86 10.24 -28.88
CA VAL A 112 -1.87 11.21 -29.37
C VAL A 112 -0.54 10.55 -29.71
N THR A 113 -0.14 9.57 -28.91
CA THR A 113 1.10 8.84 -29.15
C THR A 113 1.08 8.04 -30.44
N ALA A 114 -0.07 7.54 -30.88
CA ALA A 114 -0.21 6.82 -32.13
C ALA A 114 -0.06 7.72 -33.37
N SER A 115 -0.41 8.99 -33.27
CA SER A 115 -0.33 9.95 -34.37
C SER A 115 1.08 10.18 -34.93
N PRO A 116 2.09 10.42 -34.11
CA PRO A 116 3.46 10.61 -34.60
C PRO A 116 4.00 9.41 -35.36
N PHE A 117 3.58 8.24 -34.97
CA PHE A 117 4.03 7.02 -35.64
C PHE A 117 3.56 6.92 -37.09
N ARG A 118 2.33 7.33 -37.36
CA ARG A 118 1.82 7.35 -38.71
C ARG A 118 2.59 8.30 -39.63
N ARG A 119 2.94 9.45 -39.13
CA ARG A 119 3.68 10.44 -39.91
C ARG A 119 5.06 9.95 -40.33
N SER A 120 5.73 9.23 -39.48
CA SER A 120 7.06 8.72 -39.81
C SER A 120 7.04 7.64 -40.89
N VAL A 121 5.94 6.89 -40.99
CA VAL A 121 5.81 5.88 -42.02
C VAL A 121 5.54 6.51 -43.40
N GLU A 122 4.75 7.54 -43.44
CA GLU A 122 4.40 8.22 -44.69
C GLU A 122 5.56 9.04 -45.25
N SER A 123 6.33 9.65 -44.41
CA SER A 123 7.41 10.54 -44.79
C SER A 123 8.48 9.87 -45.67
N PRO A 124 8.96 8.68 -45.37
CA PRO A 124 9.94 8.01 -46.21
C PRO A 124 9.42 7.65 -47.58
N ILE A 125 8.16 7.31 -47.70
CA ILE A 125 7.53 6.95 -48.95
C ILE A 125 7.49 8.15 -49.89
N ALA A 126 7.10 9.28 -49.38
CA ALA A 126 7.07 10.51 -50.16
C ALA A 126 8.45 10.92 -50.71
N MET A 127 9.45 10.79 -49.87
CA MET A 127 10.82 11.09 -50.28
C MET A 127 11.35 10.17 -51.36
N ARG A 128 10.93 8.93 -51.33
CA ARG A 128 11.32 7.96 -52.32
C ARG A 128 10.72 8.26 -53.70
N VAL A 129 9.51 8.71 -53.71
CA VAL A 129 8.85 9.14 -54.94
C VAL A 129 9.55 10.33 -55.57
N ILE A 130 10.00 11.28 -54.76
CA ILE A 130 10.72 12.45 -55.19
C ILE A 130 12.03 12.05 -55.86
N GLY A 131 12.75 11.12 -55.31
CA GLY A 131 14.00 10.65 -55.85
C GLY A 131 13.85 10.04 -57.25
N LEU A 132 12.75 9.42 -57.57
CA LEU A 132 12.49 8.85 -58.87
C LEU A 132 12.23 9.92 -59.97
N GLN A 133 11.79 11.06 -59.55
CA GLN A 133 11.48 12.14 -60.50
C GLN A 133 12.72 12.86 -61.05
N GLU A 134 13.83 12.72 -60.38
CA GLU A 134 15.05 13.36 -60.81
C GLU A 134 15.69 12.72 -62.05
N ILE A 135 15.24 11.56 -62.39
CA ILE A 135 15.73 10.84 -63.53
C ILE A 135 15.13 11.37 -64.80
#